data_44da41d6f5a2c0e0c50121865e898ddf
#
_entry.id   44da41d6f5a2c0e0c50121865e898ddf
#
_cell.length_a   1.000
_cell.length_b   1.000
_cell.length_c   1.000
_cell.angle_alpha   90.00
_cell.angle_beta   90.00
_cell.angle_gamma   90.00
#
_symmetry.space_group_name_H-M   'P 1'
#
loop_
_entity.id
_entity.type
_entity.pdbx_description
1 polymer ?
#
loop_
_entity_poly.entity_id
_entity_poly.type
_entity_poly.pdbx_seq_one_letter_code
_entity_poly.pdbx_strand_id
1 'polypeptide(L)'
;GGHPGGARRDPRPRRTRALRSQGAWYLPAPVRFHVLTIFPEAFDSFLGASLLGKAIKGGRVRVERVQIRDFSTSRHRTTDDAPYGGGAGMVLKPEPFFEAVESLGPPAGPVVLLSARGRRFAHADAVRWSLARELTLLCGHYKDVDQRVADHLATEELSIGDFVLSGGEPAAIVVLDAVVRLLPGVLGDHESASGDSFYEGL
;
A
#
# COMPACT_ATOMS: atom_id res chain seq x y z
N GLY A 1 23.32 -83.84 3.71
CA GLY A 1 24.00 -82.56 3.60
C GLY A 1 23.04 -81.49 3.23
N GLY A 2 22.48 -80.76 4.20
CA GLY A 2 21.63 -79.63 3.94
C GLY A 2 22.33 -78.31 4.37
N HIS A 3 22.39 -77.36 3.45
CA HIS A 3 22.86 -76.01 3.76
C HIS A 3 21.64 -75.11 4.05
N PRO A 4 21.61 -74.33 5.14
CA PRO A 4 20.63 -73.32 5.33
C PRO A 4 21.11 -72.01 4.73
N GLY A 5 20.32 -71.44 3.80
CA GLY A 5 20.51 -70.14 3.20
C GLY A 5 20.30 -69.02 4.17
N GLY A 6 21.38 -68.30 4.42
CA GLY A 6 21.33 -67.07 5.23
C GLY A 6 20.68 -65.91 4.47
N ALA A 7 19.58 -65.43 4.96
CA ALA A 7 18.94 -64.19 4.50
C ALA A 7 19.79 -62.96 4.90
N ARG A 8 20.41 -62.34 3.93
CA ARG A 8 21.07 -61.02 4.13
C ARG A 8 20.03 -59.97 4.42
N ARG A 9 20.01 -59.42 5.60
CA ARG A 9 19.26 -58.22 5.96
C ARG A 9 19.95 -56.98 5.37
N ASP A 10 19.28 -56.32 4.46
CA ASP A 10 19.67 -55.01 3.92
C ASP A 10 19.50 -53.96 5.00
N PRO A 11 20.56 -53.28 5.47
CA PRO A 11 20.43 -52.18 6.43
C PRO A 11 20.18 -50.85 5.70
N ARG A 12 19.00 -50.65 5.13
CA ARG A 12 18.64 -49.33 4.69
C ARG A 12 18.40 -48.46 5.91
N PRO A 13 19.09 -47.29 6.05
CA PRO A 13 18.87 -46.44 7.19
C PRO A 13 17.43 -45.90 7.13
N ARG A 14 16.69 -46.12 8.20
CA ARG A 14 15.40 -45.49 8.41
C ARG A 14 15.59 -43.98 8.32
N ARG A 15 15.15 -43.36 7.21
CA ARG A 15 15.08 -41.93 7.07
C ARG A 15 14.22 -41.37 8.20
N THR A 16 14.89 -40.79 9.10
CA THR A 16 14.44 -40.10 10.30
C THR A 16 13.31 -39.11 10.01
N ARG A 17 12.22 -39.35 10.70
CA ARG A 17 11.04 -38.48 10.84
C ARG A 17 11.35 -37.28 11.73
N ALA A 18 12.45 -36.58 11.49
CA ALA A 18 12.94 -35.52 12.37
C ALA A 18 13.24 -34.22 11.63
N LEU A 19 12.42 -33.82 10.61
CA LEU A 19 12.52 -32.50 9.98
C LEU A 19 11.14 -31.86 9.74
N ARG A 20 10.21 -32.06 10.65
CA ARG A 20 8.88 -31.41 10.60
C ARG A 20 8.63 -30.40 11.71
N SER A 21 9.65 -29.78 12.30
CA SER A 21 9.45 -28.83 13.40
C SER A 21 10.22 -27.52 13.32
N GLN A 22 10.72 -27.14 12.12
CA GLN A 22 11.33 -25.81 11.96
C GLN A 22 10.83 -25.09 10.69
N GLY A 23 9.58 -25.22 10.38
CA GLY A 23 8.91 -24.47 9.33
C GLY A 23 7.95 -23.43 9.94
N ALA A 24 8.38 -22.65 10.89
CA ALA A 24 7.80 -21.35 11.07
C ALA A 24 8.21 -20.55 9.84
N TRP A 25 7.32 -20.52 8.84
CA TRP A 25 7.50 -19.69 7.65
C TRP A 25 7.64 -18.26 8.17
N TYR A 26 8.81 -17.70 8.01
CA TYR A 26 9.05 -16.29 8.28
C TYR A 26 8.21 -15.52 7.25
N LEU A 27 6.99 -15.19 7.62
CA LEU A 27 6.19 -14.25 6.85
C LEU A 27 6.89 -12.90 7.00
N PRO A 28 7.33 -12.27 5.93
CA PRO A 28 7.87 -10.93 6.01
C PRO A 28 6.84 -10.03 6.69
N ALA A 29 7.29 -9.04 7.45
CA ALA A 29 6.40 -8.08 8.09
C ALA A 29 5.44 -7.49 7.03
N PRO A 30 4.16 -7.29 7.36
CA PRO A 30 3.20 -6.76 6.40
C PRO A 30 3.65 -5.40 5.87
N VAL A 31 3.44 -5.17 4.57
CA VAL A 31 3.60 -3.84 3.99
C VAL A 31 2.48 -2.96 4.55
N ARG A 32 2.85 -1.80 5.05
CA ARG A 32 1.92 -0.83 5.63
C ARG A 32 1.57 0.26 4.63
N PHE A 33 0.28 0.53 4.51
CA PHE A 33 -0.23 1.65 3.76
C PHE A 33 -0.98 2.57 4.71
N HIS A 34 -0.61 3.85 4.73
CA HIS A 34 -1.34 4.90 5.40
C HIS A 34 -2.06 5.73 4.35
N VAL A 35 -3.36 5.88 4.48
CA VAL A 35 -4.18 6.69 3.57
C VAL A 35 -4.79 7.84 4.37
N LEU A 36 -4.27 9.04 4.16
CA LEU A 36 -4.75 10.26 4.80
C LEU A 36 -5.85 10.86 3.94
N THR A 37 -7.05 10.97 4.49
CA THR A 37 -8.23 11.40 3.75
C THR A 37 -9.24 12.07 4.68
N ILE A 38 -10.14 12.87 4.12
CA ILE A 38 -11.34 13.37 4.84
C ILE A 38 -12.55 12.43 4.70
N PHE A 39 -12.43 11.33 3.93
CA PHE A 39 -13.48 10.32 3.66
C PHE A 39 -12.96 8.89 3.81
N PRO A 40 -12.56 8.46 5.02
CA PRO A 40 -12.03 7.11 5.24
C PRO A 40 -13.01 5.99 4.86
N GLU A 41 -14.32 6.25 4.91
CA GLU A 41 -15.39 5.34 4.51
C GLU A 41 -15.39 5.00 3.01
N ALA A 42 -14.80 5.86 2.17
CA ALA A 42 -14.68 5.59 0.74
C ALA A 42 -13.93 4.30 0.41
N PHE A 43 -13.16 3.78 1.35
CA PHE A 43 -12.34 2.58 1.20
C PHE A 43 -13.01 1.30 1.72
N ASP A 44 -14.13 1.38 2.43
CA ASP A 44 -14.72 0.25 3.18
C ASP A 44 -14.96 -0.98 2.30
N SER A 45 -15.65 -0.82 1.19
CA SER A 45 -15.96 -1.93 0.29
C SER A 45 -14.73 -2.47 -0.41
N PHE A 46 -13.82 -1.60 -0.82
CA PHE A 46 -12.63 -1.96 -1.58
C PHE A 46 -11.63 -2.76 -0.72
N LEU A 47 -11.39 -2.34 0.52
CA LEU A 47 -10.47 -3.02 1.45
C LEU A 47 -10.96 -4.42 1.84
N GLY A 48 -12.27 -4.67 1.78
CA GLY A 48 -12.86 -5.98 2.09
C GLY A 48 -12.92 -6.94 0.90
N ALA A 49 -12.70 -6.45 -0.32
CA ALA A 49 -12.98 -7.17 -1.56
C ALA A 49 -11.73 -7.74 -2.24
N SER A 50 -11.96 -8.73 -3.13
CA SER A 50 -10.99 -9.23 -4.10
C SER A 50 -9.61 -9.56 -3.52
N LEU A 51 -8.57 -9.23 -4.28
CA LEU A 51 -7.16 -9.52 -3.97
C LEU A 51 -6.69 -8.77 -2.73
N LEU A 52 -7.03 -7.49 -2.60
CA LEU A 52 -6.64 -6.65 -1.47
C LEU A 52 -7.24 -7.19 -0.16
N GLY A 53 -8.52 -7.53 -0.15
CA GLY A 53 -9.17 -8.13 1.02
C GLY A 53 -8.52 -9.45 1.45
N LYS A 54 -8.10 -10.29 0.49
CA LYS A 54 -7.35 -11.52 0.76
C LYS A 54 -5.97 -11.22 1.33
N ALA A 55 -5.24 -10.23 0.79
CA ALA A 55 -3.92 -9.83 1.27
C ALA A 55 -3.95 -9.28 2.70
N ILE A 56 -4.98 -8.49 3.04
CA ILE A 56 -5.21 -7.98 4.39
C ILE A 56 -5.53 -9.12 5.35
N LYS A 57 -6.49 -9.99 5.02
CA LYS A 57 -6.86 -11.17 5.84
C LYS A 57 -5.69 -12.13 6.04
N GLY A 58 -4.83 -12.26 5.03
CA GLY A 58 -3.62 -13.08 5.07
C GLY A 58 -2.44 -12.43 5.81
N GLY A 59 -2.61 -11.23 6.37
CA GLY A 59 -1.57 -10.52 7.13
C GLY A 59 -0.38 -10.04 6.30
N ARG A 60 -0.51 -9.95 4.97
CA ARG A 60 0.55 -9.48 4.04
C ARG A 60 0.54 -7.97 3.89
N VAL A 61 -0.63 -7.36 4.07
CA VAL A 61 -0.88 -5.94 3.92
C VAL A 61 -1.66 -5.44 5.12
N ARG A 62 -1.30 -4.26 5.60
CA ARG A 62 -2.08 -3.47 6.56
C ARG A 62 -2.39 -2.12 5.94
N VAL A 63 -3.66 -1.76 5.87
CA VAL A 63 -4.10 -0.44 5.40
C VAL A 63 -4.71 0.30 6.58
N GLU A 64 -4.12 1.42 6.93
CA GLU A 64 -4.61 2.34 7.95
C GLU A 64 -5.18 3.58 7.27
N ARG A 65 -6.43 3.87 7.57
CA ARG A 65 -7.13 5.06 7.05
C ARG A 65 -7.11 6.12 8.15
N VAL A 66 -6.44 7.21 7.86
CA VAL A 66 -6.24 8.30 8.82
C VAL A 66 -7.20 9.42 8.46
N GLN A 67 -8.12 9.72 9.38
CA GLN A 67 -9.08 10.83 9.22
C GLN A 67 -8.36 12.16 9.47
N ILE A 68 -8.13 12.96 8.43
CA ILE A 68 -7.42 14.24 8.53
C ILE A 68 -8.15 15.23 9.45
N ARG A 69 -9.49 15.16 9.51
CA ARG A 69 -10.30 16.03 10.38
C ARG A 69 -9.98 15.88 11.87
N ASP A 70 -9.42 14.74 12.29
CA ASP A 70 -9.05 14.50 13.68
C ASP A 70 -7.85 15.33 14.13
N PHE A 71 -7.08 15.85 13.17
CA PHE A 71 -5.91 16.69 13.36
C PHE A 71 -6.21 18.19 13.18
N SER A 72 -7.48 18.56 13.01
CA SER A 72 -7.87 19.95 12.94
C SER A 72 -7.96 20.55 14.35
N THR A 73 -7.27 21.66 14.58
CA THR A 73 -7.32 22.43 15.83
C THR A 73 -8.61 23.26 15.97
N SER A 74 -9.41 23.33 14.90
CA SER A 74 -10.66 24.10 14.93
C SER A 74 -11.76 23.36 15.70
N ARG A 75 -12.59 24.10 16.45
CA ARG A 75 -13.75 23.55 17.17
C ARG A 75 -14.71 22.76 16.27
N HIS A 76 -14.79 23.11 15.00
CA HIS A 76 -15.67 22.48 14.01
C HIS A 76 -14.95 21.44 13.15
N ARG A 77 -13.70 21.09 13.50
CA ARG A 77 -12.87 20.13 12.75
C ARG A 77 -12.73 20.51 11.26
N THR A 78 -12.67 21.81 10.98
CA THR A 78 -12.53 22.36 9.64
C THR A 78 -11.13 22.13 9.13
N THR A 79 -11.01 21.50 7.96
CA THR A 79 -9.73 21.14 7.33
C THR A 79 -9.46 21.93 6.06
N ASP A 80 -10.35 22.86 5.70
CA ASP A 80 -10.29 23.64 4.47
C ASP A 80 -10.36 25.14 4.74
N ASP A 81 -9.91 25.94 3.77
CA ASP A 81 -9.93 27.40 3.80
C ASP A 81 -10.10 27.98 2.40
N ALA A 82 -10.38 29.25 2.32
CA ALA A 82 -10.40 29.96 1.05
C ALA A 82 -8.99 29.98 0.42
N PRO A 83 -8.87 29.85 -0.91
CA PRO A 83 -7.58 29.88 -1.57
C PRO A 83 -6.88 31.22 -1.42
N TYR A 84 -5.58 31.22 -1.17
CA TYR A 84 -4.75 32.42 -1.18
C TYR A 84 -4.87 33.14 -2.53
N GLY A 85 -5.08 34.46 -2.50
CA GLY A 85 -5.28 35.25 -3.71
C GLY A 85 -6.73 35.28 -4.21
N GLY A 86 -7.66 34.65 -3.52
CA GLY A 86 -9.09 34.65 -3.88
C GLY A 86 -9.43 33.58 -4.96
N GLY A 87 -10.69 33.53 -5.33
CA GLY A 87 -11.22 32.57 -6.31
C GLY A 87 -12.29 31.66 -5.69
N ALA A 88 -13.07 31.00 -6.53
CA ALA A 88 -14.11 30.07 -6.08
C ALA A 88 -13.51 28.73 -5.60
N GLY A 89 -14.14 28.13 -4.58
CA GLY A 89 -13.77 26.81 -4.03
C GLY A 89 -12.94 26.91 -2.76
N MET A 90 -12.59 25.75 -2.20
CA MET A 90 -11.86 25.59 -0.94
C MET A 90 -10.58 24.82 -1.21
N VAL A 91 -9.58 24.98 -0.34
CA VAL A 91 -8.29 24.29 -0.38
C VAL A 91 -8.06 23.63 0.97
N LEU A 92 -7.62 22.38 1.00
CA LEU A 92 -7.28 21.69 2.24
C LEU A 92 -6.05 22.34 2.87
N LYS A 93 -6.16 22.62 4.18
CA LYS A 93 -5.09 23.22 4.99
C LYS A 93 -3.91 22.25 5.14
N PRO A 94 -2.67 22.76 5.22
CA PRO A 94 -1.50 21.92 5.39
C PRO A 94 -1.36 21.36 6.81
N GLU A 95 -1.72 22.14 7.85
CA GLU A 95 -1.47 21.77 9.24
C GLU A 95 -2.02 20.38 9.60
N PRO A 96 -3.29 20.00 9.26
CA PRO A 96 -3.80 18.68 9.55
C PRO A 96 -3.03 17.55 8.85
N PHE A 97 -2.47 17.79 7.66
CA PHE A 97 -1.64 16.78 6.97
C PHE A 97 -0.30 16.58 7.68
N PHE A 98 0.35 17.67 8.09
CA PHE A 98 1.63 17.59 8.81
C PHE A 98 1.46 16.86 10.14
N GLU A 99 0.48 17.25 10.95
CA GLU A 99 0.19 16.60 12.24
C GLU A 99 -0.19 15.13 12.07
N ALA A 100 -0.98 14.79 11.04
CA ALA A 100 -1.36 13.42 10.76
C ALA A 100 -0.14 12.56 10.37
N VAL A 101 0.75 13.04 9.51
CA VAL A 101 1.97 12.31 9.13
C VAL A 101 2.91 12.20 10.32
N GLU A 102 3.12 13.25 11.11
CA GLU A 102 3.95 13.23 12.31
C GLU A 102 3.43 12.21 13.34
N SER A 103 2.11 12.06 13.48
CA SER A 103 1.50 11.08 14.39
C SER A 103 1.81 9.62 14.04
N LEU A 104 2.14 9.34 12.78
CA LEU A 104 2.54 8.00 12.32
C LEU A 104 4.00 7.66 12.69
N GLY A 105 4.77 8.63 13.16
CA GLY A 105 6.21 8.53 13.41
C GLY A 105 7.04 8.81 12.16
N PRO A 106 8.36 8.64 12.23
CA PRO A 106 9.24 8.86 11.09
C PRO A 106 8.83 7.97 9.91
N PRO A 107 8.59 8.55 8.70
CA PRO A 107 8.18 7.76 7.53
C PRO A 107 9.21 6.68 7.20
N ALA A 108 8.76 5.43 7.10
CA ALA A 108 9.60 4.29 6.70
C ALA A 108 9.53 4.02 5.18
N GLY A 109 8.91 4.93 4.43
CA GLY A 109 8.73 4.86 3.00
C GLY A 109 8.28 6.20 2.41
N PRO A 110 7.94 6.23 1.12
CA PRO A 110 7.53 7.46 0.45
C PRO A 110 6.20 8.00 0.98
N VAL A 111 6.10 9.33 1.00
CA VAL A 111 4.86 10.08 1.25
C VAL A 111 4.43 10.69 -0.08
N VAL A 112 3.31 10.27 -0.62
CA VAL A 112 2.86 10.58 -1.98
C VAL A 112 1.58 11.42 -1.93
N LEU A 113 1.63 12.63 -2.48
CA LEU A 113 0.44 13.46 -2.69
C LEU A 113 -0.21 13.05 -4.02
N LEU A 114 -1.49 12.68 -3.96
CA LEU A 114 -2.28 12.37 -5.14
C LEU A 114 -2.94 13.64 -5.68
N SER A 115 -2.47 14.11 -6.83
CA SER A 115 -2.85 15.38 -7.43
C SER A 115 -2.86 15.27 -8.96
N ALA A 116 -3.78 15.99 -9.61
CA ALA A 116 -3.83 16.06 -11.08
C ALA A 116 -2.58 16.71 -11.69
N ARG A 117 -1.84 17.51 -10.93
CA ARG A 117 -0.60 18.19 -11.36
C ARG A 117 0.64 17.31 -11.28
N GLY A 118 0.56 16.21 -10.51
CA GLY A 118 1.68 15.31 -10.29
C GLY A 118 2.16 14.62 -11.57
N ARG A 119 3.37 14.07 -11.52
CA ARG A 119 3.83 13.21 -12.60
C ARG A 119 2.91 11.98 -12.73
N ARG A 120 2.84 11.43 -13.93
CA ARG A 120 1.98 10.27 -14.17
C ARG A 120 2.49 9.01 -13.46
N PHE A 121 1.58 8.31 -12.80
CA PHE A 121 1.80 6.98 -12.24
C PHE A 121 2.08 5.97 -13.36
N ALA A 122 3.09 5.13 -13.17
CA ALA A 122 3.46 4.07 -14.09
C ALA A 122 3.70 2.75 -13.34
N HIS A 123 3.73 1.64 -14.09
CA HIS A 123 4.01 0.32 -13.52
C HIS A 123 5.33 0.29 -12.72
N ALA A 124 6.36 0.98 -13.21
CA ALA A 124 7.65 1.10 -12.51
C ALA A 124 7.54 1.68 -11.09
N ASP A 125 6.56 2.58 -10.85
CA ASP A 125 6.30 3.11 -9.52
C ASP A 125 5.70 2.05 -8.61
N ALA A 126 4.74 1.28 -9.13
CA ALA A 126 4.14 0.17 -8.40
C ALA A 126 5.20 -0.88 -8.01
N VAL A 127 6.11 -1.23 -8.93
CA VAL A 127 7.24 -2.13 -8.66
C VAL A 127 8.14 -1.55 -7.56
N ARG A 128 8.55 -0.29 -7.68
CA ARG A 128 9.39 0.37 -6.68
C ARG A 128 8.75 0.39 -5.28
N TRP A 129 7.45 0.68 -5.22
CA TRP A 129 6.72 0.76 -3.95
C TRP A 129 6.35 -0.61 -3.38
N SER A 130 6.25 -1.66 -4.21
CA SER A 130 6.07 -3.02 -3.70
C SER A 130 7.26 -3.54 -2.91
N LEU A 131 8.42 -2.91 -3.06
CA LEU A 131 9.64 -3.22 -2.30
C LEU A 131 9.76 -2.36 -1.02
N ALA A 132 8.93 -1.34 -0.87
CA ALA A 132 8.92 -0.50 0.31
C ALA A 132 8.19 -1.20 1.49
N ARG A 133 8.61 -0.89 2.71
CA ARG A 133 7.93 -1.39 3.92
C ARG A 133 6.66 -0.63 4.24
N GLU A 134 6.60 0.61 3.74
CA GLU A 134 5.52 1.54 4.03
C GLU A 134 5.30 2.48 2.85
N LEU A 135 4.06 2.86 2.62
CA LEU A 135 3.65 3.87 1.65
C LEU A 135 2.55 4.73 2.27
N THR A 136 2.76 6.04 2.32
CA THR A 136 1.77 7.00 2.77
C THR A 136 1.16 7.72 1.59
N LEU A 137 -0.16 7.68 1.44
CA LEU A 137 -0.92 8.32 0.38
C LEU A 137 -1.72 9.49 0.96
N LEU A 138 -1.48 10.69 0.45
CA LEU A 138 -2.20 11.90 0.83
C LEU A 138 -3.30 12.15 -0.20
N CYS A 139 -4.57 12.06 0.21
CA CYS A 139 -5.71 12.31 -0.64
C CYS A 139 -6.14 13.78 -0.52
N GLY A 140 -5.99 14.53 -1.61
CA GLY A 140 -6.56 15.85 -1.75
C GLY A 140 -8.08 15.80 -1.94
N HIS A 141 -8.75 16.94 -1.74
CA HIS A 141 -10.18 17.11 -2.02
C HIS A 141 -10.48 18.58 -2.35
N TYR A 142 -11.71 18.86 -2.78
CA TYR A 142 -12.15 20.22 -3.20
C TYR A 142 -11.35 20.71 -4.42
N LYS A 143 -10.76 21.89 -4.33
CA LYS A 143 -9.99 22.47 -5.43
C LYS A 143 -8.57 21.91 -5.48
N ASP A 144 -7.97 21.71 -4.31
CA ASP A 144 -6.63 21.12 -4.14
C ASP A 144 -6.24 21.06 -2.65
N VAL A 145 -4.98 20.69 -2.40
CA VAL A 145 -4.30 20.78 -1.12
C VAL A 145 -3.35 21.98 -1.15
N ASP A 146 -3.15 22.64 -0.02
CA ASP A 146 -2.18 23.74 0.08
C ASP A 146 -0.80 23.31 -0.42
N GLN A 147 -0.18 24.14 -1.24
CA GLN A 147 1.09 23.84 -1.93
C GLN A 147 2.21 23.42 -0.95
N ARG A 148 2.17 23.90 0.30
CA ARG A 148 3.16 23.54 1.33
C ARG A 148 3.19 22.06 1.63
N VAL A 149 2.08 21.34 1.42
CA VAL A 149 2.05 19.88 1.55
C VAL A 149 2.88 19.20 0.46
N ALA A 150 2.77 19.68 -0.78
CA ALA A 150 3.60 19.16 -1.88
C ALA A 150 5.08 19.51 -1.69
N ASP A 151 5.38 20.74 -1.25
CA ASP A 151 6.75 21.27 -1.19
C ASP A 151 7.55 20.75 0.02
N HIS A 152 6.86 20.45 1.14
CA HIS A 152 7.55 20.21 2.41
C HIS A 152 7.18 18.89 3.11
N LEU A 153 6.09 18.24 2.71
CA LEU A 153 5.64 16.99 3.34
C LEU A 153 5.73 15.81 2.38
N ALA A 154 5.25 15.97 1.15
CA ALA A 154 5.28 14.90 0.17
C ALA A 154 6.70 14.68 -0.37
N THR A 155 7.08 13.42 -0.54
CA THR A 155 8.31 13.05 -1.27
C THR A 155 8.08 13.05 -2.78
N GLU A 156 6.83 12.85 -3.20
CA GLU A 156 6.40 12.79 -4.60
C GLU A 156 4.98 13.32 -4.74
N GLU A 157 4.70 13.99 -5.87
CA GLU A 157 3.36 14.36 -6.29
C GLU A 157 2.99 13.56 -7.54
N LEU A 158 1.81 12.91 -7.54
CA LEU A 158 1.49 11.87 -8.52
C LEU A 158 0.06 11.99 -9.04
N SER A 159 -0.10 11.82 -10.35
CA SER A 159 -1.37 11.76 -11.06
C SER A 159 -1.61 10.37 -11.64
N ILE A 160 -2.85 9.89 -11.63
CA ILE A 160 -3.22 8.62 -12.28
C ILE A 160 -3.67 8.80 -13.75
N GLY A 161 -3.68 10.02 -14.27
CA GLY A 161 -4.07 10.29 -15.66
C GLY A 161 -4.42 11.74 -15.90
N ASP A 162 -4.65 12.06 -17.17
CA ASP A 162 -4.95 13.42 -17.65
C ASP A 162 -6.46 13.73 -17.48
N PHE A 163 -6.92 13.70 -16.26
CA PHE A 163 -8.29 14.04 -15.87
C PHE A 163 -8.34 14.50 -14.42
N VAL A 164 -9.39 15.21 -14.06
CA VAL A 164 -9.61 15.71 -12.70
C VAL A 164 -10.64 14.85 -12.00
N LEU A 165 -10.33 14.47 -10.76
CA LEU A 165 -11.24 13.76 -9.85
C LEU A 165 -11.75 14.72 -8.77
N SER A 166 -12.84 14.36 -8.11
CA SER A 166 -13.38 15.12 -6.97
C SER A 166 -12.53 15.02 -5.71
N GLY A 167 -11.68 13.99 -5.62
CA GLY A 167 -10.75 13.74 -4.51
C GLY A 167 -9.69 12.72 -4.87
N GLY A 168 -8.71 12.55 -4.00
CA GLY A 168 -7.61 11.61 -4.16
C GLY A 168 -7.96 10.16 -3.86
N GLU A 169 -9.11 9.89 -3.23
CA GLU A 169 -9.51 8.56 -2.79
C GLU A 169 -9.55 7.52 -3.93
N PRO A 170 -10.16 7.81 -5.12
CA PRO A 170 -10.12 6.87 -6.23
C PRO A 170 -8.70 6.63 -6.75
N ALA A 171 -7.86 7.65 -6.76
CA ALA A 171 -6.46 7.51 -7.16
C ALA A 171 -5.68 6.63 -6.17
N ALA A 172 -5.92 6.79 -4.87
CA ALA A 172 -5.34 5.94 -3.83
C ALA A 172 -5.75 4.48 -4.00
N ILE A 173 -7.00 4.21 -4.35
CA ILE A 173 -7.50 2.86 -4.63
C ILE A 173 -6.75 2.23 -5.80
N VAL A 174 -6.56 2.98 -6.90
CA VAL A 174 -5.80 2.50 -8.07
C VAL A 174 -4.34 2.19 -7.71
N VAL A 175 -3.69 3.06 -6.96
CA VAL A 175 -2.31 2.87 -6.49
C VAL A 175 -2.21 1.65 -5.57
N LEU A 176 -3.12 1.52 -4.60
CA LEU A 176 -3.16 0.37 -3.69
C LEU A 176 -3.29 -0.95 -4.45
N ASP A 177 -4.22 -1.03 -5.40
CA ASP A 177 -4.42 -2.24 -6.20
C ASP A 177 -3.17 -2.59 -7.00
N ALA A 178 -2.61 -1.61 -7.71
CA ALA A 178 -1.42 -1.80 -8.54
C ALA A 178 -0.19 -2.26 -7.74
N VAL A 179 0.01 -1.74 -6.52
CA VAL A 179 1.16 -2.10 -5.67
C VAL A 179 0.93 -3.46 -5.00
N VAL A 180 -0.26 -3.68 -4.43
CA VAL A 180 -0.55 -4.87 -3.63
C VAL A 180 -0.47 -6.15 -4.46
N ARG A 181 -0.90 -6.12 -5.72
CA ARG A 181 -0.79 -7.29 -6.61
C ARG A 181 0.63 -7.74 -6.90
N LEU A 182 1.62 -6.84 -6.76
CA LEU A 182 3.05 -7.13 -6.96
C LEU A 182 3.74 -7.69 -5.71
N LEU A 183 3.06 -7.69 -4.56
CA LEU A 183 3.64 -8.20 -3.32
C LEU A 183 3.78 -9.74 -3.36
N PRO A 184 4.92 -10.28 -2.88
CA PRO A 184 5.15 -11.72 -2.88
C PRO A 184 4.02 -12.51 -2.22
N GLY A 185 3.49 -13.48 -2.95
CA GLY A 185 2.44 -14.41 -2.51
C GLY A 185 1.06 -13.78 -2.32
N VAL A 186 0.80 -12.61 -2.88
CA VAL A 186 -0.54 -12.01 -2.99
C VAL A 186 -1.24 -12.56 -4.23
N LEU A 187 -0.58 -12.61 -5.38
CA LEU A 187 -1.01 -13.41 -6.52
C LEU A 187 -0.62 -14.87 -6.28
N GLY A 188 -1.50 -15.80 -6.66
CA GLY A 188 -1.35 -17.24 -6.40
C GLY A 188 -0.17 -17.90 -7.12
N ASP A 189 0.26 -17.36 -8.27
CA ASP A 189 1.40 -17.82 -9.04
C ASP A 189 2.29 -16.66 -9.43
N HIS A 190 3.61 -16.83 -9.25
CA HIS A 190 4.61 -15.87 -9.73
C HIS A 190 4.56 -15.67 -11.26
N GLU A 191 4.16 -16.69 -12.02
CA GLU A 191 3.98 -16.62 -13.47
C GLU A 191 2.83 -15.68 -13.88
N SER A 192 1.80 -15.49 -13.03
CA SER A 192 0.69 -14.57 -13.31
C SER A 192 1.12 -13.11 -13.32
N ALA A 193 2.14 -12.73 -12.55
CA ALA A 193 2.68 -11.37 -12.57
C ALA A 193 3.68 -11.15 -13.71
N SER A 194 4.45 -12.19 -14.08
CA SER A 194 5.43 -12.11 -15.16
C SER A 194 4.82 -12.09 -16.56
N GLY A 195 3.57 -12.58 -16.70
CA GLY A 195 2.80 -12.51 -17.95
C GLY A 195 1.95 -11.26 -18.11
N ASP A 196 1.99 -10.34 -17.15
CA ASP A 196 1.23 -9.10 -17.21
C ASP A 196 1.81 -8.12 -18.26
N SER A 197 0.92 -7.34 -18.88
CA SER A 197 1.31 -6.18 -19.68
C SER A 197 2.25 -5.28 -18.86
N PHE A 198 3.28 -4.72 -19.46
CA PHE A 198 4.31 -3.87 -18.83
C PHE A 198 5.38 -4.59 -17.96
N TYR A 199 5.34 -5.91 -17.78
CA TYR A 199 6.38 -6.61 -17.02
C TYR A 199 7.75 -6.57 -17.74
N GLU A 200 7.75 -6.74 -19.06
CA GLU A 200 8.96 -6.67 -19.90
C GLU A 200 9.16 -5.31 -20.59
N GLY A 201 8.31 -4.34 -20.28
CA GLY A 201 8.26 -3.04 -20.94
C GLY A 201 7.49 -3.12 -22.28
N LEU A 202 6.55 -2.20 -22.49
CA LEU A 202 5.97 -1.91 -23.81
C LEU A 202 6.79 -0.85 -24.50
#